data_22c1f56badb791b434925449a1849e06
#
_entry.id   22c1f56badb791b434925449a1849e06
#
_cell.length_a   1.000
_cell.length_b   1.000
_cell.length_c   1.000
_cell.angle_alpha   90.00
_cell.angle_beta   90.00
_cell.angle_gamma   90.00
#
_symmetry.space_group_name_H-M   'P 1'
#
loop_
_entity.id
_entity.type
_entity.pdbx_description
1 polymer ?
#
loop_
_entity_poly.entity_id
_entity_poly.type
_entity_poly.pdbx_seq_one_letter_code
_entity_poly.pdbx_strand_id
1 'polypeptide(L)'
;STARDYDRISNESSLMKQLGYDTYMVFVNTSLEVALQRNSMRDRVLPDAIVMQNHKTVQKNMGAFQRTFGQNNFVVVDNNRRAEDVNPSVHKAIRRMINQKPTSPQAISWIKRELAKKRR
;
A
#
# COMPACT_ATOMS: atom_id res chain seq x y z
N SER A 1 9.13 -1.26 -4.64
CA SER A 1 9.10 0.20 -4.68
C SER A 1 8.90 0.76 -3.28
N THR A 2 9.39 1.96 -3.05
CA THR A 2 9.22 2.64 -1.77
C THR A 2 8.07 3.66 -1.85
N ALA A 3 7.46 3.97 -0.72
CA ALA A 3 6.39 4.97 -0.65
C ALA A 3 6.88 6.40 -0.94
N ARG A 4 8.16 6.58 -1.26
CA ARG A 4 8.70 7.84 -1.74
C ARG A 4 8.36 8.11 -3.21
N ASP A 5 8.09 7.08 -3.97
CA ASP A 5 7.88 7.14 -5.42
C ASP A 5 6.39 7.25 -5.75
N TYR A 6 5.75 8.33 -5.29
CA TYR A 6 4.31 8.52 -5.49
C TYR A 6 3.90 8.45 -6.96
N ASP A 7 4.58 9.18 -7.83
CA ASP A 7 4.20 9.25 -9.25
C ASP A 7 4.27 7.89 -9.92
N ARG A 8 5.33 7.13 -9.64
CA ARG A 8 5.51 5.80 -10.19
C ARG A 8 4.40 4.85 -9.75
N ILE A 9 4.12 4.80 -8.45
CA ILE A 9 3.10 3.92 -7.88
C ILE A 9 1.71 4.32 -8.38
N SER A 10 1.41 5.62 -8.42
CA SER A 10 0.16 6.15 -8.92
C SER A 10 -0.06 5.79 -10.40
N ASN A 11 0.98 5.91 -11.22
CA ASN A 11 0.92 5.57 -12.64
C ASN A 11 0.71 4.06 -12.85
N GLU A 12 1.42 3.22 -12.09
CA GLU A 12 1.22 1.76 -12.14
C GLU A 12 -0.20 1.38 -11.74
N SER A 13 -0.73 1.99 -10.69
CA SER A 13 -2.12 1.75 -10.26
C SER A 13 -3.13 2.15 -11.33
N SER A 14 -2.95 3.32 -11.96
CA SER A 14 -3.83 3.78 -13.04
C SER A 14 -3.82 2.82 -14.22
N LEU A 15 -2.65 2.35 -14.61
CA LEU A 15 -2.50 1.39 -15.71
C LEU A 15 -3.23 0.08 -15.40
N MET A 16 -3.08 -0.44 -14.19
CA MET A 16 -3.75 -1.67 -13.76
C MET A 16 -5.27 -1.51 -13.75
N LYS A 17 -5.77 -0.36 -13.30
CA LYS A 17 -7.22 -0.05 -13.33
C LYS A 17 -7.75 -0.02 -14.75
N GLN A 18 -7.01 0.52 -15.71
CA GLN A 18 -7.38 0.52 -17.12
C GLN A 18 -7.51 -0.89 -17.69
N LEU A 19 -6.72 -1.83 -17.16
CA LEU A 19 -6.76 -3.24 -17.53
C LEU A 19 -7.88 -4.01 -16.81
N GLY A 20 -8.64 -3.36 -15.93
CA GLY A 20 -9.77 -3.95 -15.23
C GLY A 20 -9.44 -4.51 -13.84
N TYR A 21 -8.27 -4.22 -13.31
CA TYR A 21 -7.89 -4.65 -11.96
C TYR A 21 -8.24 -3.60 -10.93
N ASP A 22 -8.68 -4.04 -9.76
CA ASP A 22 -8.74 -3.19 -8.57
C ASP A 22 -7.37 -3.16 -7.92
N THR A 23 -6.95 -1.98 -7.45
CA THR A 23 -5.65 -1.81 -6.81
C THR A 23 -5.83 -1.46 -5.34
N TYR A 24 -4.98 -2.03 -4.51
CA TYR A 24 -4.98 -1.85 -3.07
C TYR A 24 -3.59 -1.44 -2.60
N MET A 25 -3.53 -0.69 -1.50
CA MET A 25 -2.26 -0.31 -0.90
C MET A 25 -2.26 -0.62 0.59
N VAL A 26 -1.22 -1.33 1.03
CA VAL A 26 -0.88 -1.46 2.45
C VAL A 26 0.32 -0.55 2.68
N PHE A 27 0.08 0.53 3.41
CA PHE A 27 1.10 1.51 3.73
C PHE A 27 1.70 1.19 5.10
N VAL A 28 2.98 0.86 5.13
CA VAL A 28 3.68 0.56 6.37
C VAL A 28 4.27 1.85 6.90
N ASN A 29 3.74 2.32 8.01
CA ASN A 29 4.15 3.59 8.63
C ASN A 29 5.11 3.32 9.79
N THR A 30 6.19 4.09 9.84
CA THR A 30 7.20 4.02 10.90
C THR A 30 7.43 5.42 11.44
N SER A 31 7.53 5.57 12.77
CA SER A 31 7.88 6.86 13.37
C SER A 31 9.32 7.24 13.02
N LEU A 32 9.61 8.54 13.02
CA LEU A 32 10.97 9.03 12.74
C LEU A 32 11.98 8.45 13.75
N GLU A 33 11.59 8.40 15.02
CA GLU A 33 12.45 7.85 16.07
C GLU A 33 12.85 6.42 15.80
N VAL A 34 11.88 5.57 15.46
CA VAL A 34 12.15 4.15 15.12
C VAL A 34 12.96 4.03 13.83
N ALA A 35 12.68 4.87 12.83
CA ALA A 35 13.44 4.88 11.58
C ALA A 35 14.91 5.22 11.82
N LEU A 36 15.19 6.21 12.65
CA LEU A 36 16.55 6.58 13.00
C LEU A 36 17.25 5.48 13.80
N GLN A 37 16.55 4.87 14.75
CA GLN A 37 17.08 3.76 15.53
C GLN A 37 17.45 2.56 14.65
N ARG A 38 16.56 2.16 13.75
CA ARG A 38 16.82 1.05 12.81
C ARG A 38 17.96 1.39 11.85
N ASN A 39 18.04 2.64 11.39
CA ASN A 39 19.14 3.08 10.55
C ASN A 39 20.49 2.92 11.24
N SER A 40 20.59 3.24 12.53
CA SER A 40 21.83 3.14 13.30
C SER A 40 22.33 1.70 13.43
N MET A 41 21.45 0.71 13.27
CA MET A 41 21.78 -0.72 13.38
C MET A 41 22.05 -1.37 12.03
N ARG A 42 21.97 -0.64 10.93
CA ARG A 42 22.24 -1.19 9.59
C ARG A 42 23.76 -1.30 9.36
N ASP A 43 24.17 -2.26 8.53
CA ASP A 43 25.56 -2.40 8.10
C ASP A 43 26.04 -1.14 7.38
N ARG A 44 25.16 -0.53 6.62
CA ARG A 44 25.44 0.71 5.89
C ARG A 44 24.53 1.82 6.42
N VAL A 45 25.06 2.59 7.35
CA VAL A 45 24.33 3.66 8.01
C VAL A 45 24.27 4.89 7.09
N LEU A 46 23.06 5.43 6.90
CA LEU A 46 22.86 6.69 6.19
C LEU A 46 22.97 7.87 7.17
N PRO A 47 23.35 9.07 6.69
CA PRO A 47 23.26 10.28 7.54
C PRO A 47 21.83 10.50 8.06
N ASP A 48 21.68 10.94 9.29
CA ASP A 48 20.38 11.18 9.91
C ASP A 48 19.51 12.17 9.10
N ALA A 49 20.15 13.20 8.52
CA ALA A 49 19.45 14.16 7.68
C ALA A 49 18.75 13.50 6.48
N ILE A 50 19.38 12.48 5.90
CA ILE A 50 18.80 11.73 4.78
C ILE A 50 17.60 10.92 5.25
N VAL A 51 17.72 10.25 6.40
CA VAL A 51 16.61 9.48 6.98
C VAL A 51 15.43 10.39 7.31
N MET A 52 15.69 11.54 7.89
CA MET A 52 14.66 12.53 8.25
C MET A 52 13.95 13.05 7.01
N GLN A 53 14.68 13.37 5.96
CA GLN A 53 14.09 13.85 4.71
C GLN A 53 13.25 12.77 4.03
N ASN A 54 13.74 11.54 3.97
CA ASN A 54 13.00 10.41 3.42
C ASN A 54 11.71 10.17 4.18
N HIS A 55 11.77 10.20 5.51
CA HIS A 55 10.60 10.03 6.36
C HIS A 55 9.56 11.11 6.10
N LYS A 56 9.99 12.37 5.99
CA LYS A 56 9.10 13.49 5.70
C LYS A 56 8.39 13.31 4.36
N THR A 57 9.12 12.88 3.33
CA THR A 57 8.56 12.62 2.00
C THR A 57 7.52 11.49 2.05
N VAL A 58 7.81 10.41 2.76
CA VAL A 58 6.88 9.28 2.93
C VAL A 58 5.59 9.73 3.62
N GLN A 59 5.69 10.53 4.70
CA GLN A 59 4.52 11.03 5.41
C GLN A 59 3.66 11.94 4.53
N LYS A 60 4.29 12.78 3.74
CA LYS A 60 3.59 13.65 2.77
C LYS A 60 2.84 12.81 1.74
N ASN A 61 3.47 11.76 1.24
CA ASN A 61 2.88 10.90 0.23
C ASN A 61 1.74 10.03 0.78
N MET A 62 1.74 9.74 2.07
CA MET A 62 0.67 8.95 2.70
C MET A 62 -0.71 9.52 2.40
N GLY A 63 -0.89 10.82 2.60
CA GLY A 63 -2.17 11.48 2.30
C GLY A 63 -2.52 11.44 0.82
N ALA A 64 -1.54 11.60 -0.04
CA ALA A 64 -1.74 11.52 -1.49
C ALA A 64 -2.14 10.11 -1.92
N PHE A 65 -1.51 9.08 -1.38
CA PHE A 65 -1.88 7.68 -1.65
C PHE A 65 -3.28 7.37 -1.16
N GLN A 66 -3.65 7.86 0.01
CA GLN A 66 -4.98 7.66 0.56
C GLN A 66 -6.07 8.20 -0.40
N ARG A 67 -5.83 9.35 -0.99
CA ARG A 67 -6.74 9.93 -1.99
C ARG A 67 -6.75 9.14 -3.30
N THR A 68 -5.59 8.67 -3.74
CA THR A 68 -5.45 7.94 -5.01
C THR A 68 -6.10 6.57 -4.96
N PHE A 69 -5.87 5.80 -3.89
CA PHE A 69 -6.41 4.44 -3.76
C PHE A 69 -7.83 4.41 -3.21
N GLY A 70 -8.23 5.42 -2.46
CA GLY A 70 -9.52 5.48 -1.82
C GLY A 70 -9.53 4.79 -0.45
N GLN A 71 -10.49 5.17 0.37
CA GLN A 71 -10.57 4.75 1.76
C GLN A 71 -10.70 3.24 1.94
N ASN A 72 -11.42 2.57 1.06
CA ASN A 72 -11.65 1.12 1.15
C ASN A 72 -10.49 0.30 0.59
N ASN A 73 -9.57 0.93 -0.12
CA ASN A 73 -8.45 0.27 -0.81
C ASN A 73 -7.10 0.70 -0.25
N PHE A 74 -7.10 1.37 0.88
CA PHE A 74 -5.89 1.89 1.52
C PHE A 74 -5.90 1.56 3.00
N VAL A 75 -4.84 0.92 3.48
CA VAL A 75 -4.68 0.55 4.89
C VAL A 75 -3.31 1.00 5.37
N VAL A 76 -3.27 1.63 6.54
CA VAL A 76 -2.03 2.00 7.22
C VAL A 76 -1.74 0.97 8.31
N VAL A 77 -0.55 0.43 8.29
CA VAL A 77 -0.07 -0.51 9.30
C VAL A 77 1.10 0.12 10.05
N ASP A 78 1.04 0.09 11.37
CA ASP A 78 2.11 0.59 12.23
C ASP A 78 3.25 -0.45 12.30
N ASN A 79 4.44 -0.05 11.86
CA ASN A 79 5.63 -0.91 11.87
C ASN A 79 6.63 -0.49 12.97
N ASN A 80 6.16 0.08 14.06
CA ASN A 80 7.01 0.47 15.19
C ASN A 80 7.29 -0.69 16.15
N ARG A 81 6.57 -1.80 16.01
CA ARG A 81 6.69 -3.00 16.82
C ARG A 81 7.56 -4.06 16.14
N ARG A 82 7.83 -5.14 16.84
CA ARG A 82 8.52 -6.30 16.26
C ARG A 82 7.70 -6.90 15.12
N ALA A 83 8.37 -7.58 14.21
CA ALA A 83 7.72 -8.17 13.03
C ALA A 83 6.58 -9.13 13.40
N GLU A 84 6.76 -9.94 14.44
CA GLU A 84 5.74 -10.88 14.91
C GLU A 84 4.49 -10.19 15.47
N ASP A 85 4.63 -8.96 15.97
CA ASP A 85 3.49 -8.19 16.49
C ASP A 85 2.73 -7.47 15.36
N VAL A 86 3.39 -7.25 14.23
CA VAL A 86 2.79 -6.56 13.07
C VAL A 86 2.00 -7.54 12.19
N ASN A 87 2.46 -8.78 12.05
CA ASN A 87 1.87 -9.76 11.15
C ASN A 87 0.35 -9.95 11.30
N PRO A 88 -0.22 -10.07 12.51
CA PRO A 88 -1.68 -10.19 12.65
C PRO A 88 -2.46 -9.01 12.08
N SER A 89 -1.96 -7.79 12.27
CA SER A 89 -2.59 -6.57 11.74
C SER A 89 -2.54 -6.54 10.21
N VAL A 90 -1.41 -6.91 9.63
CA VAL A 90 -1.24 -6.99 8.18
C VAL A 90 -2.19 -8.04 7.59
N HIS A 91 -2.25 -9.22 8.17
CA HIS A 91 -3.15 -10.29 7.71
C HIS A 91 -4.61 -9.87 7.77
N LYS A 92 -5.03 -9.22 8.85
CA LYS A 92 -6.41 -8.74 9.00
C LYS A 92 -6.76 -7.69 7.95
N ALA A 93 -5.84 -6.75 7.71
CA ALA A 93 -6.03 -5.70 6.71
C ALA A 93 -6.14 -6.28 5.30
N ILE A 94 -5.26 -7.22 4.97
CA ILE A 94 -5.26 -7.88 3.65
C ILE A 94 -6.55 -8.67 3.45
N ARG A 95 -6.99 -9.44 4.45
CA ARG A 95 -8.25 -10.19 4.37
C ARG A 95 -9.44 -9.27 4.10
N ARG A 96 -9.50 -8.13 4.79
CA ARG A 96 -10.58 -7.17 4.60
C ARG A 96 -10.60 -6.64 3.17
N MET A 97 -9.45 -6.33 2.61
CA MET A 97 -9.34 -5.83 1.22
C MET A 97 -9.71 -6.91 0.20
N ILE A 98 -9.21 -8.14 0.38
CA ILE A 98 -9.50 -9.26 -0.52
C ILE A 98 -10.98 -9.60 -0.54
N ASN A 99 -11.67 -9.48 0.60
CA ASN A 99 -13.09 -9.82 0.71
C ASN A 99 -14.03 -8.72 0.19
N GLN A 100 -13.50 -7.58 -0.22
CA GLN A 100 -14.31 -6.54 -0.86
C GLN A 100 -14.76 -6.97 -2.26
N LYS A 101 -15.96 -6.56 -2.64
CA LYS A 101 -16.43 -6.77 -4.01
C LYS A 101 -15.66 -5.85 -4.96
N PRO A 102 -15.37 -6.31 -6.19
CA PRO A 102 -14.72 -5.46 -7.19
C PRO A 102 -15.51 -4.18 -7.43
N THR A 103 -14.80 -3.06 -7.54
CA THR A 103 -15.40 -1.74 -7.81
C THR A 103 -15.13 -1.26 -9.23
N SER A 104 -14.13 -1.82 -9.91
CA SER A 104 -13.80 -1.47 -11.28
C SER A 104 -14.92 -1.93 -12.24
N PRO A 105 -15.48 -1.04 -13.09
CA PRO A 105 -16.47 -1.45 -14.08
C PRO A 105 -15.97 -2.53 -15.03
N GLN A 106 -14.71 -2.49 -15.40
CA GLN A 106 -14.08 -3.49 -16.27
C GLN A 106 -14.03 -4.85 -15.60
N ALA A 107 -13.63 -4.90 -14.32
CA ALA A 107 -13.58 -6.15 -13.56
C ALA A 107 -14.98 -6.74 -13.37
N ILE A 108 -15.97 -5.92 -13.05
CA ILE A 108 -17.35 -6.35 -12.89
C ILE A 108 -17.88 -6.94 -14.19
N SER A 109 -17.66 -6.27 -15.31
CA SER A 109 -18.09 -6.75 -16.64
C SER A 109 -17.43 -8.08 -16.99
N TRP A 110 -16.14 -8.22 -16.71
CA TRP A 110 -15.41 -9.45 -16.96
C TRP A 110 -15.97 -10.62 -16.14
N ILE A 111 -16.21 -10.40 -14.85
CA ILE A 111 -16.77 -11.41 -13.94
C ILE A 111 -18.16 -11.85 -14.44
N LYS A 112 -19.01 -10.93 -14.83
CA LYS A 112 -20.34 -11.26 -15.36
C LYS A 112 -20.25 -12.12 -16.62
N ARG A 113 -19.32 -11.80 -17.53
CA ARG A 113 -19.12 -12.58 -18.75
C ARG A 113 -18.64 -14.01 -18.43
N GLU A 114 -17.70 -14.15 -17.49
CA GLU A 114 -17.17 -15.47 -17.12
C GLU A 114 -18.22 -16.33 -16.43
N LEU A 115 -19.05 -15.74 -15.57
CA LEU A 115 -20.17 -16.47 -14.96
C LEU A 115 -21.20 -16.92 -15.98
N ALA A 116 -21.49 -16.12 -16.99
CA ALA A 116 -22.39 -16.49 -18.07
C ALA A 116 -21.87 -17.66 -18.88
N LYS A 117 -20.55 -17.73 -19.14
CA LYS A 117 -19.90 -18.86 -19.80
C LYS A 117 -20.03 -20.16 -19.00
N LYS A 118 -19.92 -20.09 -17.68
CA LYS A 118 -20.01 -21.27 -16.80
C LYS A 118 -21.41 -21.87 -16.71
N ARG A 119 -22.42 -21.10 -17.06
CA ARG A 119 -23.83 -21.58 -17.04
C ARG A 119 -24.21 -22.36 -18.27
N ARG A 120 -23.36 -22.40 -19.26
CA ARG A 120 -23.55 -23.20 -20.46
C ARG A 120 -23.01 -24.64 -20.21
#